data_7173dda7cd8deed6b44b13eb5c91d529
#
_entry.id   7173dda7cd8deed6b44b13eb5c91d529
#
_cell.length_a   1.000
_cell.length_b   1.000
_cell.length_c   1.000
_cell.angle_alpha   90.00
_cell.angle_beta   90.00
_cell.angle_gamma   90.00
#
_symmetry.space_group_name_H-M   'P 1'
#
loop_
_entity.id
_entity.type
_entity.pdbx_description
1 polymer ?
#
loop_
_entity_poly.entity_id
_entity_poly.type
_entity_poly.pdbx_seq_one_letter_code
_entity_poly.pdbx_strand_id
1 'polypeptide(L)'
;MTILEFKRYFKSELSELYTEAESAQLYSIFLYEKTGFDRFQQRRFAHQELLISDEEELQEITSELKTGKPYQQILGHTEFYGKKFFVDENVLIPRPETEELVELAKIEIQNLKSKIQNLKLLDIGTGSGIIPITLKKHFPNSEISAMDISEKALEIAQKNADFHKKEINFIQADFLNTELTEKYDIIISNPPYIGIDENPEIEDSVKGFEPNIALFSPTSDALIFYKKIAKDGEKHLNENGMIFLEINQKLGKETLELFSNYSESRLIKDLSGNDRFVFAKK
;
A
#
# COMPACT_ATOMS: atom_id res chain seq x y z
N MET A 1 -17.52 -26.06 -18.56
CA MET A 1 -18.26 -25.04 -19.38
C MET A 1 -17.32 -24.30 -20.32
N THR A 2 -17.85 -23.63 -21.34
CA THR A 2 -17.06 -22.80 -22.25
C THR A 2 -16.69 -21.47 -21.55
N ILE A 3 -15.63 -20.81 -22.06
CA ILE A 3 -15.21 -19.47 -21.58
C ILE A 3 -16.37 -18.45 -21.67
N LEU A 4 -17.21 -18.54 -22.70
CA LEU A 4 -18.38 -17.66 -22.86
C LEU A 4 -19.50 -17.96 -21.84
N GLU A 5 -19.72 -19.24 -21.56
CA GLU A 5 -20.70 -19.66 -20.53
C GLU A 5 -20.23 -19.23 -19.15
N PHE A 6 -18.94 -19.41 -18.84
CA PHE A 6 -18.37 -18.91 -17.58
C PHE A 6 -18.50 -17.39 -17.46
N LYS A 7 -18.24 -16.64 -18.54
CA LYS A 7 -18.43 -15.18 -18.53
C LYS A 7 -19.86 -14.77 -18.17
N ARG A 8 -20.86 -15.48 -18.68
CA ARG A 8 -22.29 -15.21 -18.39
C ARG A 8 -22.61 -15.56 -16.94
N TYR A 9 -22.14 -16.71 -16.48
CA TYR A 9 -22.28 -17.15 -15.09
C TYR A 9 -21.67 -16.13 -14.13
N PHE A 10 -20.39 -15.78 -14.33
CA PHE A 10 -19.65 -14.82 -13.49
C PHE A 10 -20.38 -13.47 -13.39
N LYS A 11 -20.82 -12.93 -14.53
CA LYS A 11 -21.56 -11.68 -14.58
C LYS A 11 -22.91 -11.78 -13.84
N SER A 12 -23.64 -12.87 -13.98
CA SER A 12 -24.90 -13.10 -13.31
C SER A 12 -24.75 -13.16 -11.80
N GLU A 13 -23.75 -13.95 -11.34
CA GLU A 13 -23.48 -14.17 -9.92
C GLU A 13 -23.04 -12.90 -9.15
N LEU A 14 -22.37 -11.96 -9.84
CA LEU A 14 -21.82 -10.76 -9.26
C LEU A 14 -22.66 -9.50 -9.49
N SER A 15 -23.82 -9.63 -10.16
CA SER A 15 -24.65 -8.48 -10.59
C SER A 15 -25.23 -7.63 -9.47
N GLU A 16 -25.34 -8.17 -8.25
CA GLU A 16 -25.86 -7.44 -7.08
C GLU A 16 -24.78 -6.57 -6.39
N LEU A 17 -23.50 -6.92 -6.54
CA LEU A 17 -22.39 -6.26 -5.85
C LEU A 17 -21.50 -5.42 -6.75
N TYR A 18 -21.43 -5.76 -8.04
CA TYR A 18 -20.52 -5.12 -8.98
C TYR A 18 -21.24 -4.59 -10.20
N THR A 19 -20.81 -3.45 -10.69
CA THR A 19 -21.28 -2.93 -11.97
C THR A 19 -20.87 -3.86 -13.13
N GLU A 20 -21.50 -3.71 -14.27
CA GLU A 20 -21.15 -4.47 -15.47
C GLU A 20 -19.68 -4.29 -15.89
N ALA A 21 -19.16 -3.07 -15.74
CA ALA A 21 -17.78 -2.76 -16.09
C ALA A 21 -16.79 -3.43 -15.12
N GLU A 22 -17.04 -3.36 -13.81
CA GLU A 22 -16.24 -4.02 -12.79
C GLU A 22 -16.25 -5.54 -12.95
N SER A 23 -17.43 -6.14 -13.09
CA SER A 23 -17.56 -7.59 -13.35
C SER A 23 -16.79 -8.01 -14.59
N ALA A 24 -16.82 -7.22 -15.68
CA ALA A 24 -16.09 -7.52 -16.89
C ALA A 24 -14.57 -7.42 -16.70
N GLN A 25 -14.11 -6.49 -15.87
CA GLN A 25 -12.69 -6.35 -15.54
C GLN A 25 -12.21 -7.51 -14.66
N LEU A 26 -12.92 -7.83 -13.60
CA LEU A 26 -12.63 -8.93 -12.68
C LEU A 26 -12.61 -10.27 -13.42
N TYR A 27 -13.64 -10.54 -14.26
CA TYR A 27 -13.65 -11.71 -15.13
C TYR A 27 -12.37 -11.81 -15.96
N SER A 28 -11.97 -10.72 -16.61
CA SER A 28 -10.78 -10.74 -17.46
C SER A 28 -9.49 -11.00 -16.70
N ILE A 29 -9.38 -10.46 -15.48
CA ILE A 29 -8.23 -10.65 -14.58
C ILE A 29 -8.12 -12.13 -14.18
N PHE A 30 -9.19 -12.70 -13.62
CA PHE A 30 -9.15 -14.05 -13.10
C PHE A 30 -9.02 -15.10 -14.21
N LEU A 31 -9.69 -14.88 -15.35
CA LEU A 31 -9.51 -15.77 -16.50
C LEU A 31 -8.07 -15.74 -17.05
N TYR A 32 -7.44 -14.54 -17.08
CA TYR A 32 -6.03 -14.42 -17.45
C TYR A 32 -5.12 -15.17 -16.47
N GLU A 33 -5.34 -15.02 -15.17
CA GLU A 33 -4.53 -15.67 -14.13
C GLU A 33 -4.57 -17.20 -14.24
N LYS A 34 -5.74 -17.77 -14.61
CA LYS A 34 -5.92 -19.22 -14.74
C LYS A 34 -5.46 -19.77 -16.09
N THR A 35 -5.76 -19.08 -17.18
CA THR A 35 -5.54 -19.62 -18.54
C THR A 35 -4.34 -18.99 -19.25
N GLY A 36 -3.81 -17.87 -18.78
CA GLY A 36 -2.83 -17.06 -19.50
C GLY A 36 -3.40 -16.30 -20.71
N PHE A 37 -4.71 -16.36 -20.95
CA PHE A 37 -5.33 -15.74 -22.12
C PHE A 37 -5.52 -14.24 -21.89
N ASP A 38 -4.89 -13.42 -22.72
CA ASP A 38 -5.15 -11.98 -22.77
C ASP A 38 -6.59 -11.67 -23.28
N ARG A 39 -7.01 -10.41 -23.20
CA ARG A 39 -8.37 -10.00 -23.58
C ARG A 39 -8.74 -10.33 -25.02
N PHE A 40 -7.78 -10.37 -25.94
CA PHE A 40 -8.01 -10.77 -27.32
C PHE A 40 -8.23 -12.28 -27.42
N GLN A 41 -7.39 -13.07 -26.75
CA GLN A 41 -7.48 -14.53 -26.71
C GLN A 41 -8.77 -14.98 -26.00
N GLN A 42 -9.19 -14.33 -24.92
CA GLN A 42 -10.46 -14.57 -24.23
C GLN A 42 -11.67 -14.42 -25.17
N ARG A 43 -11.64 -13.47 -26.09
CA ARG A 43 -12.67 -13.29 -27.12
C ARG A 43 -12.56 -14.34 -28.22
N ARG A 44 -11.33 -14.57 -28.70
CA ARG A 44 -11.07 -15.52 -29.81
C ARG A 44 -11.44 -16.93 -29.43
N PHE A 45 -11.15 -17.34 -28.19
CA PHE A 45 -11.38 -18.70 -27.69
C PHE A 45 -12.67 -18.80 -26.84
N ALA A 46 -13.61 -17.90 -27.02
CA ALA A 46 -14.84 -17.83 -26.22
C ALA A 46 -15.66 -19.12 -26.17
N HIS A 47 -15.60 -19.94 -27.24
CA HIS A 47 -16.30 -21.23 -27.34
C HIS A 47 -15.43 -22.43 -26.95
N GLN A 48 -14.18 -22.20 -26.51
CA GLN A 48 -13.33 -23.27 -25.99
C GLN A 48 -13.80 -23.65 -24.58
N GLU A 49 -13.79 -24.95 -24.30
CA GLU A 49 -14.06 -25.45 -22.94
C GLU A 49 -12.90 -25.14 -22.01
N LEU A 50 -13.23 -24.74 -20.77
CA LEU A 50 -12.29 -24.65 -19.69
C LEU A 50 -11.87 -26.05 -19.24
N LEU A 51 -10.66 -26.18 -18.72
CA LEU A 51 -10.28 -27.38 -17.97
C LEU A 51 -11.17 -27.48 -16.73
N ILE A 52 -11.49 -28.69 -16.29
CA ILE A 52 -12.36 -28.90 -15.12
C ILE A 52 -11.77 -28.23 -13.88
N SER A 53 -10.45 -28.36 -13.67
CA SER A 53 -9.75 -27.70 -12.55
C SER A 53 -9.86 -26.18 -12.59
N ASP A 54 -9.73 -25.57 -13.77
CA ASP A 54 -9.81 -24.12 -13.93
C ASP A 54 -11.25 -23.64 -13.70
N GLU A 55 -12.23 -24.41 -14.14
CA GLU A 55 -13.65 -24.13 -13.93
C GLU A 55 -14.02 -24.16 -12.45
N GLU A 56 -13.58 -25.17 -11.69
CA GLU A 56 -13.81 -25.32 -10.26
C GLU A 56 -13.19 -24.14 -9.49
N GLU A 57 -11.91 -23.82 -9.74
CA GLU A 57 -11.23 -22.69 -9.11
C GLU A 57 -11.87 -21.34 -9.45
N LEU A 58 -12.30 -21.13 -10.69
CA LEU A 58 -12.98 -19.91 -11.09
C LEU A 58 -14.37 -19.76 -10.44
N GLN A 59 -15.06 -20.86 -10.17
CA GLN A 59 -16.32 -20.86 -9.40
C GLN A 59 -16.08 -20.55 -7.92
N GLU A 60 -15.00 -21.07 -7.31
CA GLU A 60 -14.60 -20.71 -5.94
C GLU A 60 -14.27 -19.22 -5.84
N ILE A 61 -13.46 -18.69 -6.76
CA ILE A 61 -13.16 -17.26 -6.87
C ILE A 61 -14.43 -16.42 -6.97
N THR A 62 -15.39 -16.85 -7.81
CA THR A 62 -16.68 -16.17 -7.95
C THR A 62 -17.43 -16.14 -6.62
N SER A 63 -17.41 -17.25 -5.87
CA SER A 63 -18.05 -17.35 -4.57
C SER A 63 -17.37 -16.47 -3.51
N GLU A 64 -16.04 -16.36 -3.51
CA GLU A 64 -15.31 -15.43 -2.64
C GLU A 64 -15.64 -13.97 -2.97
N LEU A 65 -15.67 -13.59 -4.25
CA LEU A 65 -16.04 -12.25 -4.69
C LEU A 65 -17.45 -11.84 -4.23
N LYS A 66 -18.40 -12.78 -4.18
CA LYS A 66 -19.75 -12.54 -3.65
C LYS A 66 -19.79 -12.17 -2.18
N THR A 67 -18.75 -12.49 -1.41
CA THR A 67 -18.62 -12.04 -0.01
C THR A 67 -18.18 -10.59 0.13
N GLY A 68 -17.79 -9.93 -0.97
CA GLY A 68 -17.18 -8.60 -0.97
C GLY A 68 -15.67 -8.62 -0.72
N LYS A 69 -15.03 -9.82 -0.67
CA LYS A 69 -13.59 -9.93 -0.48
C LYS A 69 -12.83 -9.25 -1.62
N PRO A 70 -11.85 -8.37 -1.32
CA PRO A 70 -11.06 -7.68 -2.33
C PRO A 70 -10.38 -8.66 -3.28
N TYR A 71 -10.48 -8.42 -4.58
CA TYR A 71 -9.93 -9.32 -5.58
C TYR A 71 -8.41 -9.50 -5.47
N GLN A 72 -7.70 -8.52 -4.99
CA GLN A 72 -6.26 -8.61 -4.76
C GLN A 72 -5.92 -9.65 -3.68
N GLN A 73 -6.72 -9.76 -2.62
CA GLN A 73 -6.55 -10.78 -1.59
C GLN A 73 -6.89 -12.19 -2.11
N ILE A 74 -7.88 -12.30 -3.02
CA ILE A 74 -8.22 -13.56 -3.68
C ILE A 74 -7.07 -13.99 -4.63
N LEU A 75 -6.48 -13.04 -5.36
CA LEU A 75 -5.30 -13.28 -6.20
C LEU A 75 -4.03 -13.57 -5.38
N GLY A 76 -3.98 -13.11 -4.12
CA GLY A 76 -2.79 -13.13 -3.28
C GLY A 76 -1.71 -12.14 -3.72
N HIS A 77 -2.04 -11.22 -4.62
CA HIS A 77 -1.10 -10.17 -5.08
C HIS A 77 -1.81 -8.97 -5.71
N THR A 78 -1.07 -7.88 -5.80
CA THR A 78 -1.47 -6.66 -6.51
C THR A 78 -0.30 -6.10 -7.31
N GLU A 79 -0.58 -5.09 -8.14
CA GLU A 79 0.45 -4.29 -8.79
C GLU A 79 0.68 -3.00 -8.00
N PHE A 80 1.94 -2.63 -7.82
CA PHE A 80 2.36 -1.35 -7.27
C PHE A 80 3.61 -0.88 -8.01
N TYR A 81 3.59 0.35 -8.49
CA TYR A 81 4.68 0.95 -9.26
C TYR A 81 5.13 0.08 -10.45
N GLY A 82 4.15 -0.51 -11.17
CA GLY A 82 4.36 -1.41 -12.30
C GLY A 82 5.02 -2.75 -11.95
N LYS A 83 4.90 -3.20 -10.69
CA LYS A 83 5.50 -4.45 -10.20
C LYS A 83 4.51 -5.23 -9.34
N LYS A 84 4.62 -6.56 -9.40
CA LYS A 84 3.83 -7.48 -8.59
C LYS A 84 4.32 -7.47 -7.15
N PHE A 85 3.38 -7.34 -6.19
CA PHE A 85 3.60 -7.50 -4.76
C PHE A 85 2.57 -8.46 -4.18
N PHE A 86 3.00 -9.34 -3.30
CA PHE A 86 2.10 -10.22 -2.56
C PHE A 86 1.35 -9.44 -1.49
N VAL A 87 0.08 -9.76 -1.34
CA VAL A 87 -0.82 -9.22 -0.31
C VAL A 87 -1.76 -10.31 0.17
N ASP A 88 -2.22 -10.19 1.40
CA ASP A 88 -3.26 -11.03 1.99
C ASP A 88 -4.10 -10.22 3.00
N GLU A 89 -4.87 -10.89 3.86
CA GLU A 89 -5.70 -10.25 4.88
C GLU A 89 -4.90 -9.59 6.03
N ASN A 90 -3.58 -9.74 6.07
CA ASN A 90 -2.74 -9.20 7.14
C ASN A 90 -2.10 -7.85 6.79
N VAL A 91 -2.27 -7.36 5.57
CA VAL A 91 -1.69 -6.10 5.10
C VAL A 91 -2.73 -5.22 4.42
N LEU A 92 -2.53 -3.91 4.49
CA LEU A 92 -3.28 -2.95 3.69
C LEU A 92 -3.02 -3.24 2.21
N ILE A 93 -4.07 -3.29 1.40
CA ILE A 93 -3.92 -3.36 -0.06
C ILE A 93 -3.33 -2.03 -0.54
N PRO A 94 -2.20 -2.03 -1.26
CA PRO A 94 -1.56 -0.83 -1.78
C PRO A 94 -2.54 0.10 -2.50
N ARG A 95 -2.49 1.40 -2.17
CA ARG A 95 -3.31 2.43 -2.78
C ARG A 95 -2.51 3.20 -3.84
N PRO A 96 -3.16 3.70 -4.91
CA PRO A 96 -2.48 4.49 -5.95
C PRO A 96 -1.78 5.74 -5.39
N GLU A 97 -2.36 6.40 -4.38
CA GLU A 97 -1.80 7.58 -3.74
C GLU A 97 -0.44 7.30 -3.09
N THR A 98 -0.22 6.08 -2.59
CA THR A 98 1.08 5.69 -2.04
C THR A 98 2.18 5.62 -3.11
N GLU A 99 1.83 5.40 -4.39
CA GLU A 99 2.79 5.53 -5.50
C GLU A 99 3.25 6.99 -5.66
N GLU A 100 2.34 7.95 -5.48
CA GLU A 100 2.66 9.37 -5.53
C GLU A 100 3.58 9.79 -4.37
N LEU A 101 3.37 9.23 -3.16
CA LEU A 101 4.27 9.42 -2.02
C LEU A 101 5.69 8.96 -2.35
N VAL A 102 5.82 7.77 -2.95
CA VAL A 102 7.12 7.21 -3.38
C VAL A 102 7.76 8.08 -4.45
N GLU A 103 6.99 8.58 -5.42
CA GLU A 103 7.50 9.46 -6.48
C GLU A 103 7.98 10.79 -5.91
N LEU A 104 7.23 11.40 -5.00
CA LEU A 104 7.62 12.61 -4.27
C LEU A 104 8.95 12.40 -3.55
N ALA A 105 9.05 11.33 -2.75
CA ALA A 105 10.28 11.00 -2.04
C ALA A 105 11.46 10.78 -3.01
N LYS A 106 11.24 10.07 -4.11
CA LYS A 106 12.26 9.82 -5.13
C LYS A 106 12.81 11.12 -5.73
N ILE A 107 11.93 12.05 -6.10
CA ILE A 107 12.32 13.35 -6.69
C ILE A 107 13.14 14.16 -5.69
N GLU A 108 12.68 14.31 -4.46
CA GLU A 108 13.37 15.12 -3.44
C GLU A 108 14.72 14.50 -3.05
N ILE A 109 14.79 13.16 -2.90
CA ILE A 109 16.06 12.46 -2.65
C ILE A 109 17.04 12.63 -3.82
N GLN A 110 16.56 12.59 -5.07
CA GLN A 110 17.42 12.81 -6.22
C GLN A 110 18.02 14.21 -6.25
N ASN A 111 17.29 15.21 -5.77
CA ASN A 111 17.79 16.58 -5.65
C ASN A 111 18.90 16.71 -4.59
N LEU A 112 18.99 15.78 -3.62
CA LEU A 112 20.07 15.72 -2.62
C LEU A 112 21.31 14.95 -3.10
N LYS A 113 21.25 14.21 -4.19
CA LYS A 113 22.25 13.21 -4.63
C LYS A 113 23.70 13.69 -4.73
N SER A 114 23.97 14.98 -4.72
CA SER A 114 25.35 15.50 -4.70
C SER A 114 26.05 15.36 -3.34
N LYS A 115 25.36 14.90 -2.27
CA LYS A 115 25.86 15.00 -0.90
C LYS A 115 25.83 13.72 -0.07
N ILE A 116 25.01 12.69 -0.41
CA ILE A 116 24.86 11.49 0.42
C ILE A 116 25.28 10.24 -0.36
N GLN A 117 26.35 9.56 0.09
CA GLN A 117 26.83 8.33 -0.54
C GLN A 117 26.02 7.10 -0.11
N ASN A 118 25.65 6.99 1.17
CA ASN A 118 24.86 5.90 1.75
C ASN A 118 23.66 6.48 2.46
N LEU A 119 22.53 6.52 1.76
CA LEU A 119 21.27 7.05 2.29
C LEU A 119 20.70 6.09 3.34
N LYS A 120 20.44 6.58 4.56
CA LYS A 120 19.71 5.85 5.60
C LYS A 120 18.24 6.24 5.61
N LEU A 121 17.37 5.26 5.43
CA LEU A 121 15.93 5.46 5.34
C LEU A 121 15.19 4.59 6.36
N LEU A 122 14.17 5.17 7.00
CA LEU A 122 13.21 4.46 7.84
C LEU A 122 11.82 4.57 7.24
N ASP A 123 11.17 3.42 7.01
CA ASP A 123 9.75 3.31 6.71
C ASP A 123 8.99 2.87 7.95
N ILE A 124 7.97 3.63 8.36
CA ILE A 124 7.19 3.38 9.57
C ILE A 124 5.79 2.91 9.18
N GLY A 125 5.37 1.74 9.67
CA GLY A 125 4.12 1.09 9.27
C GLY A 125 4.25 0.50 7.87
N THR A 126 5.26 -0.34 7.66
CA THR A 126 5.66 -0.79 6.31
C THR A 126 4.63 -1.68 5.61
N GLY A 127 3.74 -2.35 6.36
CA GLY A 127 2.74 -3.25 5.80
C GLY A 127 3.37 -4.33 4.92
N SER A 128 2.99 -4.37 3.64
CA SER A 128 3.52 -5.33 2.66
C SER A 128 4.93 -5.00 2.13
N GLY A 129 5.57 -3.94 2.63
CA GLY A 129 6.93 -3.56 2.24
C GLY A 129 7.04 -2.82 0.90
N ILE A 130 5.92 -2.34 0.34
CA ILE A 130 5.89 -1.71 -1.00
C ILE A 130 6.76 -0.46 -1.10
N ILE A 131 6.75 0.41 -0.07
CA ILE A 131 7.51 1.66 -0.04
C ILE A 131 9.01 1.37 0.00
N PRO A 132 9.55 0.65 1.01
CA PRO A 132 10.99 0.48 1.16
C PRO A 132 11.58 -0.35 0.02
N ILE A 133 10.87 -1.38 -0.48
CA ILE A 133 11.33 -2.21 -1.60
C ILE A 133 11.39 -1.37 -2.89
N THR A 134 10.40 -0.53 -3.14
CA THR A 134 10.39 0.35 -4.32
C THR A 134 11.51 1.39 -4.23
N LEU A 135 11.70 2.03 -3.08
CA LEU A 135 12.80 2.97 -2.87
C LEU A 135 14.18 2.30 -3.00
N LYS A 136 14.35 1.08 -2.46
CA LYS A 136 15.60 0.30 -2.60
C LYS A 136 15.95 -0.02 -4.05
N LYS A 137 14.96 -0.11 -4.95
CA LYS A 137 15.22 -0.28 -6.39
C LYS A 137 15.79 0.98 -7.02
N HIS A 138 15.32 2.15 -6.59
CA HIS A 138 15.78 3.45 -7.09
C HIS A 138 17.10 3.90 -6.43
N PHE A 139 17.35 3.47 -5.20
CA PHE A 139 18.52 3.81 -4.40
C PHE A 139 19.21 2.53 -3.90
N PRO A 140 19.87 1.75 -4.78
CA PRO A 140 20.36 0.42 -4.44
C PRO A 140 21.43 0.40 -3.33
N ASN A 141 22.15 1.49 -3.15
CA ASN A 141 23.19 1.62 -2.11
C ASN A 141 22.64 2.17 -0.76
N SER A 142 21.34 2.42 -0.65
CA SER A 142 20.75 2.89 0.60
C SER A 142 20.69 1.78 1.65
N GLU A 143 20.77 2.16 2.92
CA GLU A 143 20.43 1.33 4.06
C GLU A 143 18.98 1.63 4.43
N ILE A 144 18.08 0.65 4.26
CA ILE A 144 16.66 0.83 4.52
C ILE A 144 16.22 -0.06 5.66
N SER A 145 15.69 0.56 6.70
CA SER A 145 14.95 -0.09 7.77
C SER A 145 13.46 0.12 7.57
N ALA A 146 12.68 -0.91 7.86
CA ALA A 146 11.23 -0.89 7.72
C ALA A 146 10.60 -1.49 8.98
N MET A 147 9.73 -0.72 9.63
CA MET A 147 9.15 -1.07 10.93
C MET A 147 7.66 -1.34 10.79
N ASP A 148 7.19 -2.40 11.45
CA ASP A 148 5.77 -2.67 11.63
C ASP A 148 5.52 -3.34 12.98
N ILE A 149 4.34 -3.15 13.54
CA ILE A 149 3.93 -3.82 14.78
C ILE A 149 3.49 -5.26 14.51
N SER A 150 2.97 -5.53 13.31
CA SER A 150 2.42 -6.83 12.89
C SER A 150 3.53 -7.74 12.36
N GLU A 151 3.79 -8.84 13.07
CA GLU A 151 4.69 -9.89 12.60
C GLU A 151 4.24 -10.47 11.25
N LYS A 152 2.93 -10.69 11.09
CA LYS A 152 2.36 -11.20 9.84
C LYS A 152 2.54 -10.24 8.66
N ALA A 153 2.42 -8.94 8.89
CA ALA A 153 2.73 -7.96 7.85
C ALA A 153 4.20 -8.01 7.45
N LEU A 154 5.11 -8.16 8.41
CA LEU A 154 6.54 -8.32 8.14
C LEU A 154 6.88 -9.62 7.39
N GLU A 155 6.14 -10.72 7.63
CA GLU A 155 6.28 -11.94 6.82
C GLU A 155 5.96 -11.69 5.34
N ILE A 156 4.88 -10.94 5.05
CA ILE A 156 4.53 -10.55 3.68
C ILE A 156 5.57 -9.59 3.10
N ALA A 157 6.04 -8.62 3.89
CA ALA A 157 7.08 -7.68 3.48
C ALA A 157 8.40 -8.42 3.14
N GLN A 158 8.80 -9.40 3.96
CA GLN A 158 9.98 -10.23 3.69
C GLN A 158 9.80 -11.07 2.42
N LYS A 159 8.63 -11.71 2.22
CA LYS A 159 8.30 -12.45 1.00
C LYS A 159 8.42 -11.55 -0.24
N ASN A 160 7.95 -10.31 -0.15
CA ASN A 160 8.06 -9.31 -1.22
C ASN A 160 9.53 -8.89 -1.44
N ALA A 161 10.30 -8.66 -0.38
CA ALA A 161 11.71 -8.31 -0.47
C ALA A 161 12.52 -9.41 -1.15
N ASP A 162 12.29 -10.68 -0.78
CA ASP A 162 12.92 -11.84 -1.39
C ASP A 162 12.57 -11.98 -2.87
N PHE A 163 11.28 -11.84 -3.22
CA PHE A 163 10.79 -11.88 -4.59
C PHE A 163 11.46 -10.81 -5.47
N HIS A 164 11.60 -9.59 -4.93
CA HIS A 164 12.26 -8.48 -5.61
C HIS A 164 13.78 -8.49 -5.46
N LYS A 165 14.36 -9.41 -4.70
CA LYS A 165 15.80 -9.52 -4.42
C LYS A 165 16.34 -8.20 -3.85
N LYS A 166 15.68 -7.68 -2.81
CA LYS A 166 16.05 -6.46 -2.11
C LYS A 166 16.30 -6.75 -0.64
N GLU A 167 17.44 -6.26 -0.14
CA GLU A 167 17.79 -6.33 1.27
C GLU A 167 17.16 -5.16 2.01
N ILE A 168 16.24 -5.44 2.92
CA ILE A 168 15.57 -4.49 3.82
C ILE A 168 15.76 -5.01 5.24
N ASN A 169 16.09 -4.12 6.16
CA ASN A 169 16.15 -4.45 7.59
C ASN A 169 14.75 -4.31 8.20
N PHE A 170 14.03 -5.42 8.34
CA PHE A 170 12.69 -5.44 8.94
C PHE A 170 12.78 -5.45 10.46
N ILE A 171 12.00 -4.60 11.13
CA ILE A 171 11.98 -4.39 12.59
C ILE A 171 10.56 -4.58 13.08
N GLN A 172 10.31 -5.61 13.88
CA GLN A 172 9.04 -5.76 14.56
C GLN A 172 9.03 -4.86 15.80
N ALA A 173 8.26 -3.78 15.78
CA ALA A 173 8.10 -2.90 16.92
C ALA A 173 6.83 -2.05 16.84
N ASP A 174 6.26 -1.74 17.99
CA ASP A 174 5.23 -0.71 18.12
C ASP A 174 5.90 0.66 18.11
N PHE A 175 5.81 1.35 16.97
CA PHE A 175 6.42 2.67 16.80
C PHE A 175 6.00 3.66 17.86
N LEU A 176 4.72 3.64 18.30
CA LEU A 176 4.24 4.61 19.30
C LEU A 176 4.90 4.45 20.68
N ASN A 177 5.34 3.23 20.99
CA ASN A 177 5.96 2.88 22.27
C ASN A 177 7.49 2.63 22.16
N THR A 178 8.05 2.71 20.95
CA THR A 178 9.49 2.47 20.71
C THR A 178 10.23 3.77 20.56
N GLU A 179 11.39 3.90 21.22
CA GLU A 179 12.32 5.00 20.98
C GLU A 179 13.26 4.64 19.82
N LEU A 180 13.40 5.54 18.86
CA LEU A 180 14.39 5.38 17.80
C LEU A 180 15.80 5.54 18.38
N THR A 181 16.73 4.72 17.93
CA THR A 181 18.12 4.72 18.43
C THR A 181 19.11 5.24 17.40
N GLU A 182 18.73 5.23 16.13
CA GLU A 182 19.59 5.66 15.02
C GLU A 182 19.15 7.02 14.47
N LYS A 183 19.98 7.55 13.58
CA LYS A 183 19.63 8.72 12.76
C LYS A 183 19.43 8.32 11.32
N TYR A 184 18.49 9.00 10.67
CA TYR A 184 18.07 8.73 9.30
C TYR A 184 18.21 10.00 8.46
N ASP A 185 18.41 9.81 7.17
CA ASP A 185 18.33 10.88 6.18
C ASP A 185 16.89 11.07 5.72
N ILE A 186 16.14 9.96 5.71
CA ILE A 186 14.74 9.94 5.29
C ILE A 186 13.91 9.16 6.29
N ILE A 187 12.77 9.73 6.70
CA ILE A 187 11.66 9.02 7.34
C ILE A 187 10.46 9.10 6.40
N ILE A 188 9.88 7.97 6.08
CA ILE A 188 8.68 7.88 5.25
C ILE A 188 7.62 7.05 5.94
N SER A 189 6.34 7.39 5.77
CA SER A 189 5.26 6.63 6.39
C SER A 189 3.92 6.87 5.69
N ASN A 190 3.16 5.79 5.55
CA ASN A 190 1.71 5.82 5.37
C ASN A 190 1.08 5.16 6.61
N PRO A 191 0.99 5.87 7.74
CA PRO A 191 0.53 5.28 9.00
C PRO A 191 -1.00 5.15 9.03
N PRO A 192 -1.58 4.35 9.94
CA PRO A 192 -3.01 4.35 10.19
C PRO A 192 -3.51 5.76 10.59
N TYR A 193 -4.39 6.34 9.78
CA TYR A 193 -4.83 7.71 9.94
C TYR A 193 -6.35 7.90 10.04
N ILE A 194 -7.12 6.82 10.01
CA ILE A 194 -8.58 6.91 10.10
C ILE A 194 -8.95 7.03 11.56
N GLY A 195 -9.66 8.11 11.90
CA GLY A 195 -10.20 8.29 13.23
C GLY A 195 -11.31 7.25 13.52
N ILE A 196 -11.46 6.87 14.79
CA ILE A 196 -12.51 5.92 15.21
C ILE A 196 -13.90 6.44 14.79
N ASP A 197 -14.10 7.74 14.81
CA ASP A 197 -15.37 8.39 14.44
C ASP A 197 -15.67 8.36 12.93
N GLU A 198 -14.66 8.09 12.10
CA GLU A 198 -14.80 8.00 10.64
C GLU A 198 -15.19 6.59 10.16
N ASN A 199 -15.28 5.62 11.06
CA ASN A 199 -15.64 4.24 10.75
C ASN A 199 -16.90 4.08 9.88
N PRO A 200 -18.01 4.87 10.08
CA PRO A 200 -19.21 4.76 9.23
C PRO A 200 -18.99 5.10 7.75
N GLU A 201 -17.95 5.89 7.44
CA GLU A 201 -17.68 6.36 6.07
C GLU A 201 -16.85 5.39 5.22
N ILE A 202 -16.29 4.33 5.84
CA ILE A 202 -15.44 3.37 5.15
C ILE A 202 -16.31 2.28 4.53
N GLU A 203 -15.96 1.85 3.33
CA GLU A 203 -16.63 0.74 2.65
C GLU A 203 -16.55 -0.55 3.48
N ASP A 204 -17.65 -1.32 3.49
CA ASP A 204 -17.74 -2.57 4.24
C ASP A 204 -16.72 -3.62 3.77
N SER A 205 -16.38 -3.61 2.48
CA SER A 205 -15.31 -4.45 1.90
C SER A 205 -13.94 -4.18 2.50
N VAL A 206 -13.63 -2.92 2.81
CA VAL A 206 -12.36 -2.52 3.46
C VAL A 206 -12.37 -2.97 4.92
N LYS A 207 -13.44 -2.65 5.68
CA LYS A 207 -13.55 -2.99 7.10
C LYS A 207 -13.55 -4.50 7.38
N GLY A 208 -14.17 -5.27 6.47
CA GLY A 208 -14.37 -6.71 6.66
C GLY A 208 -13.16 -7.55 6.33
N PHE A 209 -12.25 -7.05 5.51
CA PHE A 209 -11.18 -7.86 4.91
C PHE A 209 -9.77 -7.29 5.06
N GLU A 210 -9.62 -6.00 5.35
CA GLU A 210 -8.31 -5.41 5.62
C GLU A 210 -8.08 -5.25 7.12
N PRO A 211 -6.83 -5.37 7.63
CA PRO A 211 -6.59 -5.38 9.07
C PRO A 211 -6.89 -4.02 9.69
N ASN A 212 -7.73 -4.00 10.72
CA ASN A 212 -8.11 -2.77 11.42
C ASN A 212 -6.92 -1.95 11.92
N ILE A 213 -5.83 -2.64 12.31
CA ILE A 213 -4.60 -2.00 12.78
C ILE A 213 -3.89 -1.19 11.69
N ALA A 214 -4.13 -1.52 10.42
CA ALA A 214 -3.56 -0.78 9.29
C ALA A 214 -4.43 0.41 8.84
N LEU A 215 -5.68 0.46 9.28
CA LEU A 215 -6.66 1.47 8.89
C LEU A 215 -6.85 2.53 9.96
N PHE A 216 -7.09 2.10 11.20
CA PHE A 216 -7.54 2.96 12.27
C PHE A 216 -6.41 3.39 13.19
N SER A 217 -6.42 4.67 13.59
CA SER A 217 -5.62 5.14 14.72
C SER A 217 -5.97 4.30 15.97
N PRO A 218 -4.98 3.88 16.76
CA PRO A 218 -5.22 3.08 17.98
C PRO A 218 -5.92 3.87 19.11
N THR A 219 -6.06 5.17 18.93
CA THR A 219 -6.71 6.08 19.89
C THR A 219 -7.69 7.00 19.17
N SER A 220 -8.45 7.80 19.93
CA SER A 220 -9.27 8.88 19.36
C SER A 220 -8.47 10.02 18.74
N ASP A 221 -7.15 10.05 18.91
CA ASP A 221 -6.25 11.04 18.31
C ASP A 221 -5.74 10.54 16.96
N ALA A 222 -6.38 10.92 15.88
CA ALA A 222 -5.97 10.58 14.52
C ALA A 222 -4.58 11.14 14.13
N LEU A 223 -4.04 12.10 14.91
CA LEU A 223 -2.71 12.71 14.68
C LEU A 223 -1.59 12.02 15.47
N ILE A 224 -1.85 10.97 16.23
CA ILE A 224 -0.89 10.40 17.19
C ILE A 224 0.42 9.96 16.52
N PHE A 225 0.34 9.31 15.35
CA PHE A 225 1.53 8.90 14.59
C PHE A 225 2.32 10.12 14.11
N TYR A 226 1.64 11.11 13.55
CA TYR A 226 2.27 12.32 13.02
C TYR A 226 2.96 13.14 14.10
N LYS A 227 2.33 13.26 15.29
CA LYS A 227 2.94 13.91 16.46
C LYS A 227 4.24 13.25 16.88
N LYS A 228 4.23 11.91 16.94
CA LYS A 228 5.44 11.16 17.28
C LYS A 228 6.50 11.26 16.18
N ILE A 229 6.12 11.12 14.91
CA ILE A 229 7.06 11.24 13.78
C ILE A 229 7.70 12.65 13.78
N ALA A 230 6.93 13.71 13.99
CA ALA A 230 7.45 15.06 14.06
C ALA A 230 8.47 15.23 15.22
N LYS A 231 8.12 14.73 16.41
CA LYS A 231 9.01 14.79 17.59
C LYS A 231 10.28 13.95 17.41
N ASP A 232 10.15 12.75 16.88
CA ASP A 232 11.29 11.86 16.66
C ASP A 232 12.17 12.37 15.52
N GLY A 233 11.59 12.97 14.48
CA GLY A 233 12.33 13.58 13.39
C GLY A 233 13.25 14.73 13.83
N GLU A 234 12.83 15.56 14.80
CA GLU A 234 13.71 16.60 15.39
C GLU A 234 14.99 16.00 15.96
N LYS A 235 14.94 14.80 16.53
CA LYS A 235 16.08 14.13 17.17
C LYS A 235 16.84 13.21 16.24
N HIS A 236 16.10 12.45 15.42
CA HIS A 236 16.58 11.30 14.67
C HIS A 236 16.76 11.54 13.17
N LEU A 237 16.43 12.72 12.65
CA LEU A 237 16.89 13.11 11.33
C LEU A 237 18.32 13.67 11.39
N ASN A 238 19.09 13.34 10.38
CA ASN A 238 20.36 14.01 10.06
C ASN A 238 20.09 15.47 9.62
N GLU A 239 21.13 16.30 9.53
CA GLU A 239 21.02 17.63 8.94
C GLU A 239 20.56 17.53 7.48
N ASN A 240 19.59 18.34 7.09
CA ASN A 240 18.89 18.28 5.82
C ASN A 240 18.11 16.97 5.55
N GLY A 241 17.90 16.15 6.58
CA GLY A 241 17.03 14.98 6.51
C GLY A 241 15.58 15.38 6.26
N MET A 242 14.80 14.48 5.66
CA MET A 242 13.45 14.73 5.20
C MET A 242 12.45 13.72 5.71
N ILE A 243 11.21 14.18 5.88
CA ILE A 243 10.05 13.36 6.23
C ILE A 243 9.05 13.43 5.08
N PHE A 244 8.47 12.28 4.75
CA PHE A 244 7.41 12.12 3.75
C PHE A 244 6.27 11.33 4.38
N LEU A 245 5.07 11.91 4.41
CA LEU A 245 3.90 11.31 5.03
C LEU A 245 2.73 11.31 4.07
N GLU A 246 2.05 10.17 3.97
CA GLU A 246 0.67 10.14 3.52
C GLU A 246 -0.23 10.46 4.71
N ILE A 247 -1.29 11.26 4.48
CA ILE A 247 -2.10 11.81 5.56
C ILE A 247 -3.60 11.68 5.29
N ASN A 248 -4.38 11.77 6.37
CA ASN A 248 -5.82 11.99 6.26
C ASN A 248 -6.08 13.37 5.64
N GLN A 249 -6.75 13.40 4.49
CA GLN A 249 -7.05 14.65 3.76
C GLN A 249 -7.85 15.68 4.59
N LYS A 250 -8.61 15.21 5.59
CA LYS A 250 -9.40 16.08 6.47
C LYS A 250 -8.54 16.82 7.51
N LEU A 251 -7.32 16.31 7.77
CA LEU A 251 -6.42 16.79 8.82
C LEU A 251 -5.12 17.38 8.26
N GLY A 252 -5.14 17.82 6.99
CA GLY A 252 -3.94 18.29 6.29
C GLY A 252 -3.26 19.48 7.00
N LYS A 253 -4.02 20.49 7.41
CA LYS A 253 -3.50 21.68 8.09
C LYS A 253 -2.98 21.36 9.49
N GLU A 254 -3.74 20.59 10.26
CA GLU A 254 -3.39 20.16 11.61
C GLU A 254 -2.11 19.30 11.59
N THR A 255 -1.97 18.44 10.57
CA THR A 255 -0.75 17.64 10.38
C THR A 255 0.43 18.54 10.00
N LEU A 256 0.25 19.48 9.08
CA LEU A 256 1.32 20.42 8.68
C LEU A 256 1.83 21.26 9.86
N GLU A 257 0.95 21.71 10.74
CA GLU A 257 1.31 22.51 11.93
C GLU A 257 2.28 21.78 12.86
N LEU A 258 2.25 20.46 12.93
CA LEU A 258 3.19 19.65 13.71
C LEU A 258 4.65 19.79 13.26
N PHE A 259 4.86 20.23 12.02
CA PHE A 259 6.19 20.41 11.40
C PHE A 259 6.62 21.88 11.30
N SER A 260 5.97 22.77 12.05
CA SER A 260 6.28 24.21 12.02
C SER A 260 7.70 24.56 12.48
N ASN A 261 8.35 23.71 13.27
CA ASN A 261 9.74 23.88 13.73
C ASN A 261 10.79 23.39 12.72
N TYR A 262 10.36 22.76 11.62
CA TYR A 262 11.26 22.28 10.57
C TYR A 262 11.68 23.44 9.66
N SER A 263 12.84 23.33 9.03
CA SER A 263 13.36 24.39 8.15
C SER A 263 12.47 24.62 6.93
N GLU A 264 11.78 23.60 6.49
CA GLU A 264 10.77 23.63 5.42
C GLU A 264 9.68 22.60 5.72
N SER A 265 8.42 22.97 5.51
CA SER A 265 7.30 22.04 5.52
C SER A 265 6.26 22.44 4.47
N ARG A 266 5.68 21.44 3.80
CA ARG A 266 4.70 21.65 2.71
C ARG A 266 3.58 20.65 2.82
N LEU A 267 2.34 21.13 2.64
CA LEU A 267 1.17 20.30 2.38
C LEU A 267 1.02 20.14 0.86
N ILE A 268 0.95 18.91 0.38
CA ILE A 268 0.99 18.57 -1.04
C ILE A 268 -0.27 17.81 -1.40
N LYS A 269 -0.86 18.16 -2.53
CA LYS A 269 -2.05 17.52 -3.07
C LYS A 269 -1.70 16.31 -3.92
N ASP A 270 -2.60 15.31 -3.88
CA ASP A 270 -2.59 14.20 -4.82
C ASP A 270 -3.07 14.63 -6.23
N LEU A 271 -2.99 13.75 -7.19
CA LEU A 271 -3.45 13.98 -8.56
C LEU A 271 -4.96 14.24 -8.65
N SER A 272 -5.74 13.85 -7.63
CA SER A 272 -7.17 14.13 -7.51
C SER A 272 -7.46 15.50 -6.90
N GLY A 273 -6.43 16.21 -6.42
CA GLY A 273 -6.53 17.56 -5.84
C GLY A 273 -6.83 17.59 -4.36
N ASN A 274 -6.77 16.46 -3.65
CA ASN A 274 -6.96 16.37 -2.20
C ASN A 274 -5.64 16.60 -1.47
N ASP A 275 -5.69 17.20 -0.28
CA ASP A 275 -4.55 17.29 0.62
C ASP A 275 -4.15 15.87 1.05
N ARG A 276 -3.00 15.38 0.57
CA ARG A 276 -2.63 13.96 0.72
C ARG A 276 -1.28 13.73 1.33
N PHE A 277 -0.33 14.64 1.16
CA PHE A 277 1.03 14.41 1.65
C PHE A 277 1.53 15.59 2.46
N VAL A 278 2.32 15.29 3.48
CA VAL A 278 3.15 16.26 4.18
C VAL A 278 4.61 15.94 3.91
N PHE A 279 5.33 16.93 3.43
CA PHE A 279 6.78 16.95 3.34
C PHE A 279 7.33 17.86 4.42
N ALA A 280 8.38 17.44 5.11
CA ALA A 280 9.13 18.30 6.04
C ALA A 280 10.63 18.04 5.92
N LYS A 281 11.43 19.10 6.14
CA LYS A 281 12.90 19.05 6.08
C LYS A 281 13.47 19.69 7.34
N LYS A 282 14.44 19.00 7.94
CA LYS A 282 15.16 19.49 9.12
C LYS A 282 16.14 20.61 8.77
#